data_4963c188c22d983cd87d3b3c08c5ea3a
#
_entry.id   4963c188c22d983cd87d3b3c08c5ea3a
#
_cell.length_a   1.000
_cell.length_b   1.000
_cell.length_c   1.000
_cell.angle_alpha   90.00
_cell.angle_beta   90.00
_cell.angle_gamma   90.00
#
_symmetry.space_group_name_H-M   'P 1'
#
loop_
_entity.id
_entity.type
_entity.pdbx_description
1 polymer ?
#
loop_
_entity_poly.entity_id
_entity_poly.type
_entity_poly.pdbx_seq_one_letter_code
_entity_poly.pdbx_strand_id
1 'polypeptide(L)'
;KTTAVRDGDHYVINGQKTWTTLAQHADWGFFLCRTDPTAKSQEGISFILVDMKTPGIEVRPIKLIDGTHEVNETWLTDVRVPVTNLIGKENEGWTYAKFLLAHERSGIAGVARSKRGIERLRDIASSEVIDGEPLITNGDFARKISQLEIDLTALEFTELRTLASEAAGKGPGP
;
A
#
# COMPACT_ATOMS: atom_id res chain seq x y z
N LYS A 1 14.73 8.37 10.85
CA LYS A 1 15.48 7.11 11.08
C LYS A 1 14.84 6.39 12.27
N THR A 2 14.50 5.11 12.09
CA THR A 2 13.91 4.28 13.17
C THR A 2 14.91 3.21 13.55
N THR A 3 15.21 3.08 14.83
CA THR A 3 16.15 2.12 15.40
C THR A 3 15.41 1.13 16.31
N ALA A 4 15.93 -0.08 16.44
CA ALA A 4 15.51 -1.05 17.43
C ALA A 4 16.75 -1.62 18.12
N VAL A 5 16.84 -1.43 19.43
CA VAL A 5 17.95 -1.94 20.25
C VAL A 5 17.42 -3.10 21.07
N ARG A 6 18.12 -4.22 21.05
CA ARG A 6 17.75 -5.38 21.84
C ARG A 6 18.07 -5.15 23.33
N ASP A 7 17.07 -5.36 24.17
CA ASP A 7 17.16 -5.29 25.63
C ASP A 7 16.52 -6.56 26.22
N GLY A 8 17.36 -7.56 26.48
CA GLY A 8 16.91 -8.87 26.95
C GLY A 8 16.00 -9.58 25.95
N ASP A 9 14.76 -9.81 26.33
CA ASP A 9 13.70 -10.45 25.57
C ASP A 9 12.81 -9.47 24.75
N HIS A 10 13.20 -8.18 24.70
CA HIS A 10 12.51 -7.12 23.98
C HIS A 10 13.45 -6.38 23.03
N TYR A 11 12.85 -5.74 22.03
CA TYR A 11 13.41 -4.61 21.31
C TYR A 11 12.86 -3.31 21.88
N VAL A 12 13.70 -2.29 22.05
CA VAL A 12 13.31 -0.92 22.36
C VAL A 12 13.40 -0.12 21.06
N ILE A 13 12.25 0.33 20.57
CA ILE A 13 12.14 1.00 19.26
C ILE A 13 11.99 2.50 19.48
N ASN A 14 12.83 3.27 18.77
CA ASN A 14 12.80 4.72 18.75
C ASN A 14 12.87 5.25 17.32
N GLY A 15 12.05 6.26 17.02
CA GLY A 15 12.07 6.94 15.73
C GLY A 15 10.72 7.37 15.22
N GLN A 16 10.61 7.54 13.91
CA GLN A 16 9.41 8.01 13.23
C GLN A 16 9.22 7.30 11.90
N LYS A 17 7.98 7.06 11.54
CA LYS A 17 7.52 6.69 10.19
C LYS A 17 6.57 7.77 9.69
N THR A 18 6.69 8.12 8.40
CA THR A 18 5.83 9.10 7.74
C THR A 18 5.05 8.42 6.61
N TRP A 19 3.89 8.95 6.31
CA TRP A 19 2.97 8.43 5.30
C TRP A 19 2.40 7.04 5.63
N THR A 20 2.20 6.75 6.93
CA THR A 20 1.60 5.49 7.35
C THR A 20 0.09 5.54 7.10
N THR A 21 -0.35 4.89 6.02
CA THR A 21 -1.75 4.87 5.61
C THR A 21 -2.60 4.14 6.63
N LEU A 22 -3.72 4.75 7.03
CA LEU A 22 -4.72 4.23 7.97
C LEU A 22 -4.18 3.79 9.34
N ALA A 23 -3.02 4.32 9.77
CA ALA A 23 -2.43 3.98 11.06
C ALA A 23 -3.36 4.26 12.24
N GLN A 24 -4.27 5.25 12.12
CA GLN A 24 -5.27 5.58 13.14
C GLN A 24 -6.30 4.47 13.38
N HIS A 25 -6.44 3.51 12.46
CA HIS A 25 -7.37 2.39 12.54
C HIS A 25 -6.65 1.04 12.70
N ALA A 26 -5.32 1.03 12.66
CA ALA A 26 -4.53 -0.19 12.70
C ALA A 26 -4.41 -0.73 14.14
N ASP A 27 -4.66 -2.01 14.34
CA ASP A 27 -4.33 -2.73 15.57
C ASP A 27 -2.87 -3.17 15.59
N TRP A 28 -2.31 -3.53 14.42
CA TRP A 28 -0.93 -3.95 14.25
C TRP A 28 -0.25 -3.18 13.14
N GLY A 29 1.04 -2.88 13.33
CA GLY A 29 1.92 -2.34 12.32
C GLY A 29 3.16 -3.21 12.14
N PHE A 30 3.78 -3.15 10.97
CA PHE A 30 5.13 -3.66 10.80
C PHE A 30 6.10 -2.51 10.56
N PHE A 31 7.26 -2.60 11.18
CA PHE A 31 8.25 -1.55 11.08
C PHE A 31 9.60 -2.10 10.67
N LEU A 32 10.18 -1.51 9.62
CA LEU A 32 11.58 -1.71 9.28
C LEU A 32 12.43 -0.83 10.22
N CYS A 33 13.17 -1.48 11.11
CA CYS A 33 13.98 -0.83 12.12
C CYS A 33 15.47 -1.17 11.93
N ARG A 34 16.33 -0.19 12.16
CA ARG A 34 17.78 -0.40 12.18
C ARG A 34 18.17 -1.12 13.46
N THR A 35 18.58 -2.36 13.35
CA THR A 35 19.07 -3.21 14.45
C THR A 35 20.59 -3.26 14.55
N ASP A 36 21.29 -3.15 13.40
CA ASP A 36 22.74 -3.00 13.35
C ASP A 36 23.11 -1.62 12.78
N PRO A 37 23.59 -0.68 13.61
CA PRO A 37 23.98 0.66 13.16
C PRO A 37 25.28 0.69 12.35
N THR A 38 26.10 -0.37 12.39
CA THR A 38 27.40 -0.48 11.72
C THR A 38 27.31 -1.02 10.31
N ALA A 39 26.21 -1.71 10.00
CA ALA A 39 26.00 -2.30 8.68
C ALA A 39 25.67 -1.25 7.60
N LYS A 40 25.86 -1.64 6.34
CA LYS A 40 25.52 -0.82 5.16
C LYS A 40 24.04 -0.52 5.09
N SER A 41 23.64 0.40 4.20
CA SER A 41 22.30 1.03 4.14
C SER A 41 21.12 0.05 4.22
N GLN A 42 21.13 -1.06 3.47
CA GLN A 42 20.04 -2.05 3.46
C GLN A 42 20.30 -3.25 4.37
N GLU A 43 21.54 -3.46 4.76
CA GLU A 43 21.94 -4.46 5.74
C GLU A 43 21.67 -3.93 7.15
N GLY A 44 21.48 -4.79 8.14
CA GLY A 44 21.25 -4.37 9.52
C GLY A 44 19.86 -3.75 9.77
N ILE A 45 18.89 -4.04 8.90
CA ILE A 45 17.49 -3.69 9.08
C ILE A 45 16.71 -4.95 9.41
N SER A 46 15.88 -4.89 10.44
CA SER A 46 14.96 -5.96 10.85
C SER A 46 13.50 -5.56 10.61
N PHE A 47 12.66 -6.56 10.36
CA PHE A 47 11.23 -6.43 10.15
C PHE A 47 10.51 -6.87 11.43
N ILE A 48 9.86 -5.93 12.13
CA ILE A 48 9.31 -6.18 13.47
C ILE A 48 7.82 -5.84 13.47
N LEU A 49 6.99 -6.77 13.97
CA LEU A 49 5.57 -6.55 14.20
C LEU A 49 5.37 -5.81 15.52
N VAL A 50 4.50 -4.81 15.52
CA VAL A 50 4.24 -3.96 16.69
C VAL A 50 2.74 -3.83 16.88
N ASP A 51 2.27 -4.13 18.09
CA ASP A 51 0.91 -3.79 18.51
C ASP A 51 0.81 -2.26 18.62
N MET A 52 -0.08 -1.64 17.86
CA MET A 52 -0.22 -0.18 17.80
C MET A 52 -0.76 0.45 19.09
N LYS A 53 -1.20 -0.38 20.06
CA LYS A 53 -1.61 0.03 21.40
C LYS A 53 -0.46 0.05 22.41
N THR A 54 0.75 -0.37 21.98
CA THR A 54 1.93 -0.37 22.84
C THR A 54 2.25 1.05 23.34
N PRO A 55 2.52 1.26 24.63
CA PRO A 55 2.92 2.56 25.16
C PRO A 55 4.13 3.13 24.41
N GLY A 56 4.13 4.45 24.17
CA GLY A 56 5.17 5.15 23.44
C GLY A 56 4.89 5.32 21.95
N ILE A 57 3.77 4.79 21.44
CA ILE A 57 3.32 5.03 20.07
C ILE A 57 2.36 6.21 20.03
N GLU A 58 2.63 7.16 19.16
CA GLU A 58 1.76 8.28 18.87
C GLU A 58 1.50 8.36 17.36
N VAL A 59 0.22 8.33 16.96
CA VAL A 59 -0.20 8.48 15.57
C VAL A 59 -0.70 9.91 15.38
N ARG A 60 -0.04 10.67 14.51
CA ARG A 60 -0.38 12.07 14.18
C ARG A 60 -0.92 12.18 12.77
N PRO A 61 -2.08 12.84 12.57
CA PRO A 61 -2.68 12.98 11.25
C PRO A 61 -1.86 13.91 10.34
N ILE A 62 -1.74 13.52 9.07
CA ILE A 62 -1.28 14.40 8.00
C ILE A 62 -2.51 14.79 7.17
N LYS A 63 -2.87 16.07 7.15
CA LYS A 63 -3.96 16.56 6.31
C LYS A 63 -3.49 16.65 4.86
N LEU A 64 -4.23 16.01 3.97
CA LEU A 64 -4.01 16.06 2.53
C LEU A 64 -4.61 17.35 1.92
N ILE A 65 -4.25 17.64 0.67
CA ILE A 65 -4.68 18.85 -0.03
C ILE A 65 -6.21 18.93 -0.22
N ASP A 66 -6.88 17.79 -0.26
CA ASP A 66 -8.33 17.66 -0.35
C ASP A 66 -9.03 17.74 1.02
N GLY A 67 -8.27 17.95 2.10
CA GLY A 67 -8.76 18.03 3.48
C GLY A 67 -8.99 16.68 4.15
N THR A 68 -8.76 15.56 3.46
CA THR A 68 -8.89 14.21 4.03
C THR A 68 -7.73 13.85 4.94
N HIS A 69 -7.90 12.77 5.71
CA HIS A 69 -6.92 12.24 6.65
C HIS A 69 -6.80 10.73 6.48
N GLU A 70 -6.01 10.29 5.51
CA GLU A 70 -5.73 8.87 5.29
C GLU A 70 -4.34 8.47 5.77
N VAL A 71 -3.38 9.39 5.76
CA VAL A 71 -1.99 9.14 6.09
C VAL A 71 -1.56 9.83 7.37
N ASN A 72 -0.57 9.25 8.02
CA ASN A 72 -0.12 9.66 9.34
C ASN A 72 1.40 9.69 9.47
N GLU A 73 1.86 10.44 10.45
CA GLU A 73 3.14 10.20 11.10
C GLU A 73 2.93 9.24 12.27
N THR A 74 3.79 8.24 12.37
CA THR A 74 3.81 7.32 13.52
C THR A 74 5.10 7.53 14.29
N TRP A 75 4.99 8.07 15.48
CA TRP A 75 6.10 8.34 16.38
C TRP A 75 6.27 7.20 17.36
N LEU A 76 7.53 6.82 17.60
CA LEU A 76 7.91 5.69 18.45
C LEU A 76 8.92 6.21 19.48
N THR A 77 8.57 6.18 20.74
CA THR A 77 9.42 6.62 21.86
C THR A 77 9.50 5.50 22.88
N ASP A 78 10.66 4.87 22.99
CA ASP A 78 10.94 3.75 23.91
C ASP A 78 9.89 2.62 23.84
N VAL A 79 9.41 2.32 22.63
CA VAL A 79 8.39 1.29 22.39
C VAL A 79 9.00 -0.09 22.61
N ARG A 80 8.54 -0.82 23.62
CA ARG A 80 9.03 -2.15 23.97
C ARG A 80 8.22 -3.22 23.27
N VAL A 81 8.91 -4.02 22.45
CA VAL A 81 8.28 -5.09 21.64
C VAL A 81 9.00 -6.40 21.91
N PRO A 82 8.28 -7.51 22.17
CA PRO A 82 8.90 -8.81 22.38
C PRO A 82 9.77 -9.24 21.18
N VAL A 83 10.91 -9.88 21.42
CA VAL A 83 11.78 -10.41 20.35
C VAL A 83 11.08 -11.44 19.45
N THR A 84 10.04 -12.10 19.98
CA THR A 84 9.19 -13.03 19.23
C THR A 84 8.39 -12.38 18.08
N ASN A 85 8.28 -11.06 18.10
CA ASN A 85 7.60 -10.28 17.05
C ASN A 85 8.53 -9.97 15.85
N LEU A 86 9.79 -10.44 15.89
CA LEU A 86 10.70 -10.37 14.75
C LEU A 86 10.20 -11.31 13.64
N ILE A 87 10.03 -10.79 12.46
CA ILE A 87 9.71 -11.58 11.27
C ILE A 87 11.01 -12.06 10.62
N GLY A 88 11.14 -13.38 10.52
CA GLY A 88 12.32 -14.02 9.95
C GLY A 88 13.57 -13.83 10.80
N LYS A 89 14.68 -13.40 10.19
CA LYS A 89 15.95 -13.24 10.87
C LYS A 89 16.30 -11.77 11.10
N GLU A 90 16.97 -11.50 12.20
CA GLU A 90 17.50 -10.18 12.51
C GLU A 90 18.46 -9.72 11.41
N ASN A 91 18.38 -8.45 11.06
CA ASN A 91 19.16 -7.79 10.00
C ASN A 91 18.83 -8.22 8.54
N GLU A 92 17.85 -9.11 8.33
CA GLU A 92 17.39 -9.51 6.98
C GLU A 92 16.06 -8.84 6.56
N GLY A 93 15.56 -7.85 7.30
CA GLY A 93 14.27 -7.21 7.09
C GLY A 93 14.10 -6.57 5.70
N TRP A 94 15.18 -6.14 5.06
CA TRP A 94 15.13 -5.62 3.69
C TRP A 94 14.76 -6.71 2.67
N THR A 95 15.18 -7.94 2.88
CA THR A 95 14.80 -9.08 2.03
C THR A 95 13.29 -9.35 2.10
N TYR A 96 12.73 -9.31 3.31
CA TYR A 96 11.28 -9.48 3.50
C TYR A 96 10.47 -8.30 2.93
N ALA A 97 10.98 -7.08 3.09
CA ALA A 97 10.37 -5.89 2.48
C ALA A 97 10.34 -5.95 0.95
N LYS A 98 11.42 -6.41 0.32
CA LYS A 98 11.46 -6.61 -1.15
C LYS A 98 10.44 -7.66 -1.60
N PHE A 99 10.31 -8.75 -0.87
CA PHE A 99 9.31 -9.77 -1.15
C PHE A 99 7.89 -9.20 -1.08
N LEU A 100 7.56 -8.50 0.01
CA LEU A 100 6.26 -7.85 0.19
C LEU A 100 5.96 -6.87 -0.96
N LEU A 101 6.89 -5.97 -1.27
CA LEU A 101 6.72 -4.95 -2.31
C LEU A 101 6.55 -5.55 -3.71
N ALA A 102 7.20 -6.69 -3.99
CA ALA A 102 7.03 -7.39 -5.26
C ALA A 102 5.58 -7.91 -5.44
N HIS A 103 4.98 -8.42 -4.36
CA HIS A 103 3.62 -8.99 -4.39
C HIS A 103 2.51 -7.92 -4.25
N GLU A 104 2.79 -6.81 -3.56
CA GLU A 104 1.82 -5.71 -3.41
C GLU A 104 1.44 -5.07 -4.75
N ARG A 105 2.35 -5.04 -5.71
CA ARG A 105 2.16 -4.38 -7.01
C ARG A 105 1.12 -5.05 -7.91
N SER A 106 0.81 -6.33 -7.72
CA SER A 106 -0.15 -7.06 -8.54
C SER A 106 -1.62 -6.66 -8.34
N GLY A 107 -1.97 -6.02 -7.20
CA GLY A 107 -3.34 -5.59 -6.90
C GLY A 107 -3.65 -4.11 -7.14
N ILE A 108 -2.66 -3.29 -7.51
CA ILE A 108 -2.79 -1.82 -7.59
C ILE A 108 -3.60 -1.36 -8.80
N ALA A 109 -3.63 -2.14 -9.89
CA ALA A 109 -4.31 -1.76 -11.13
C ALA A 109 -5.79 -1.44 -10.97
N GLY A 110 -6.48 -2.04 -9.98
CA GLY A 110 -7.86 -1.71 -9.62
C GLY A 110 -8.87 -1.94 -10.74
N VAL A 111 -8.62 -2.90 -11.64
CA VAL A 111 -9.42 -3.20 -12.83
C VAL A 111 -10.90 -3.36 -12.50
N ALA A 112 -11.23 -4.15 -11.47
CA ALA A 112 -12.63 -4.38 -11.07
C ALA A 112 -13.34 -3.10 -10.63
N ARG A 113 -12.64 -2.19 -9.95
CA ARG A 113 -13.17 -0.87 -9.56
C ARG A 113 -13.41 -0.01 -10.80
N SER A 114 -12.48 0.01 -11.72
CA SER A 114 -12.55 0.79 -12.97
C SER A 114 -13.69 0.29 -13.88
N LYS A 115 -13.90 -1.02 -13.98
CA LYS A 115 -15.06 -1.61 -14.69
C LYS A 115 -16.39 -1.10 -14.12
N ARG A 116 -16.57 -1.18 -12.80
CA ARG A 116 -17.77 -0.63 -12.14
C ARG A 116 -17.91 0.89 -12.34
N GLY A 117 -16.79 1.62 -12.40
CA GLY A 117 -16.78 3.04 -12.73
C GLY A 117 -17.32 3.34 -14.13
N ILE A 118 -16.95 2.54 -15.13
CA ILE A 118 -17.44 2.67 -16.52
C ILE A 118 -18.92 2.31 -16.60
N GLU A 119 -19.38 1.24 -15.93
CA GLU A 119 -20.80 0.89 -15.84
C GLU A 119 -21.62 2.05 -15.27
N ARG A 120 -21.20 2.60 -14.12
CA ARG A 120 -21.84 3.77 -13.53
C ARG A 120 -21.83 4.99 -14.44
N LEU A 121 -20.74 5.21 -15.17
CA LEU A 121 -20.66 6.31 -16.16
C LEU A 121 -21.68 6.13 -17.28
N ARG A 122 -21.89 4.93 -17.77
CA ARG A 122 -22.91 4.59 -18.77
C ARG A 122 -24.33 4.86 -18.24
N ASP A 123 -24.62 4.44 -16.99
CA ASP A 123 -25.92 4.68 -16.36
C ASP A 123 -26.21 6.19 -16.24
N ILE A 124 -25.23 6.95 -15.75
CA ILE A 124 -25.36 8.43 -15.68
C ILE A 124 -25.59 9.02 -17.06
N ALA A 125 -24.79 8.66 -18.05
CA ALA A 125 -24.88 9.20 -19.40
C ALA A 125 -26.18 8.79 -20.14
N SER A 126 -26.82 7.70 -19.72
CA SER A 126 -28.12 7.28 -20.24
C SER A 126 -29.27 8.11 -19.65
N SER A 127 -29.10 8.67 -18.46
CA SER A 127 -30.10 9.52 -17.79
C SER A 127 -29.92 11.02 -18.02
N GLU A 128 -28.68 11.45 -18.28
CA GLU A 128 -28.39 12.87 -18.57
C GLU A 128 -28.79 13.22 -20.01
N VAL A 129 -29.50 14.35 -20.18
CA VAL A 129 -30.02 14.83 -21.48
C VAL A 129 -29.29 16.10 -21.90
N ILE A 130 -28.73 16.10 -23.12
CA ILE A 130 -28.14 17.30 -23.77
C ILE A 130 -28.83 17.48 -25.12
N ASP A 131 -29.32 18.67 -25.39
CA ASP A 131 -30.03 19.00 -26.63
C ASP A 131 -31.22 18.08 -26.95
N GLY A 132 -31.89 17.57 -25.90
CA GLY A 132 -33.08 16.73 -26.05
C GLY A 132 -32.80 15.23 -26.18
N GLU A 133 -31.52 14.81 -26.25
CA GLU A 133 -31.10 13.42 -26.38
C GLU A 133 -30.21 12.95 -25.22
N PRO A 134 -30.28 11.67 -24.81
CA PRO A 134 -29.38 11.12 -23.81
C PRO A 134 -27.90 11.31 -24.19
N LEU A 135 -27.06 11.71 -23.23
CA LEU A 135 -25.63 11.95 -23.45
C LEU A 135 -24.89 10.72 -24.04
N ILE A 136 -25.34 9.52 -23.71
CA ILE A 136 -24.76 8.28 -24.23
C ILE A 136 -24.89 8.16 -25.75
N THR A 137 -25.86 8.85 -26.39
CA THR A 137 -26.05 8.84 -27.84
C THR A 137 -25.13 9.83 -28.56
N ASN A 138 -24.48 10.75 -27.82
CA ASN A 138 -23.51 11.66 -28.39
C ASN A 138 -22.27 10.88 -28.87
N GLY A 139 -21.96 10.99 -30.17
CA GLY A 139 -20.91 10.19 -30.80
C GLY A 139 -19.50 10.42 -30.23
N ASP A 140 -19.21 11.67 -29.82
CA ASP A 140 -17.90 12.00 -29.22
C ASP A 140 -17.79 11.42 -27.79
N PHE A 141 -18.87 11.47 -27.04
CA PHE A 141 -18.92 10.92 -25.70
C PHE A 141 -18.85 9.38 -25.74
N ALA A 142 -19.65 8.73 -26.59
CA ALA A 142 -19.63 7.29 -26.79
C ALA A 142 -18.25 6.77 -27.20
N ARG A 143 -17.54 7.49 -28.08
CA ARG A 143 -16.17 7.16 -28.50
C ARG A 143 -15.19 7.21 -27.33
N LYS A 144 -15.31 8.18 -26.42
CA LYS A 144 -14.46 8.28 -25.23
C LYS A 144 -14.71 7.12 -24.27
N ILE A 145 -15.95 6.70 -24.07
CA ILE A 145 -16.26 5.52 -23.25
C ILE A 145 -15.64 4.26 -23.89
N SER A 146 -15.81 4.07 -25.19
CA SER A 146 -15.23 2.92 -25.89
C SER A 146 -13.69 2.88 -25.79
N GLN A 147 -13.04 4.06 -25.87
CA GLN A 147 -11.59 4.13 -25.68
C GLN A 147 -11.18 3.71 -24.25
N LEU A 148 -11.90 4.19 -23.23
CA LEU A 148 -11.64 3.76 -21.84
C LEU A 148 -11.82 2.25 -21.65
N GLU A 149 -12.80 1.62 -22.32
CA GLU A 149 -13.01 0.18 -22.26
C GLU A 149 -11.87 -0.60 -22.92
N ILE A 150 -11.35 -0.10 -24.06
CA ILE A 150 -10.18 -0.68 -24.72
C ILE A 150 -8.95 -0.60 -23.80
N ASP A 151 -8.68 0.58 -23.25
CA ASP A 151 -7.53 0.80 -22.38
C ASP A 151 -7.63 -0.08 -21.11
N LEU A 152 -8.83 -0.18 -20.53
CA LEU A 152 -9.07 -1.02 -19.37
C LEU A 152 -8.93 -2.52 -19.68
N THR A 153 -9.33 -2.94 -20.88
CA THR A 153 -9.12 -4.32 -21.34
C THR A 153 -7.62 -4.63 -21.45
N ALA A 154 -6.83 -3.72 -22.02
CA ALA A 154 -5.38 -3.87 -22.10
C ALA A 154 -4.73 -3.97 -20.70
N LEU A 155 -5.20 -3.15 -19.75
CA LEU A 155 -4.75 -3.19 -18.35
C LEU A 155 -5.12 -4.53 -17.67
N GLU A 156 -6.35 -5.02 -17.88
CA GLU A 156 -6.80 -6.32 -17.35
C GLU A 156 -5.92 -7.48 -17.84
N PHE A 157 -5.66 -7.54 -19.15
CA PHE A 157 -4.79 -8.59 -19.68
C PHE A 157 -3.35 -8.48 -19.18
N THR A 158 -2.87 -7.26 -18.90
CA THR A 158 -1.56 -7.04 -18.29
C THR A 158 -1.52 -7.60 -16.86
N GLU A 159 -2.56 -7.32 -16.05
CA GLU A 159 -2.70 -7.84 -14.69
C GLU A 159 -2.78 -9.39 -14.69
N LEU A 160 -3.62 -9.97 -15.57
CA LEU A 160 -3.77 -11.42 -15.70
C LEU A 160 -2.46 -12.10 -16.13
N ARG A 161 -1.66 -11.49 -17.02
CA ARG A 161 -0.34 -12.00 -17.39
C ARG A 161 0.63 -11.99 -16.19
N THR A 162 0.61 -10.93 -15.38
CA THR A 162 1.42 -10.84 -14.17
C THR A 162 1.05 -11.96 -13.20
N LEU A 163 -0.24 -12.13 -12.91
CA LEU A 163 -0.75 -13.19 -12.04
C LEU A 163 -0.38 -14.61 -12.56
N ALA A 164 -0.51 -14.83 -13.86
CA ALA A 164 -0.12 -16.10 -14.47
C ALA A 164 1.39 -16.37 -14.35
N SER A 165 2.22 -15.32 -14.48
CA SER A 165 3.68 -15.41 -14.28
C SER A 165 4.05 -15.75 -12.85
N GLU A 166 3.41 -15.09 -11.88
CA GLU A 166 3.58 -15.36 -10.43
C GLU A 166 3.16 -16.79 -10.09
N ALA A 167 1.98 -17.24 -10.58
CA ALA A 167 1.50 -18.62 -10.38
C ALA A 167 2.45 -19.67 -10.97
N ALA A 168 3.18 -19.32 -12.04
CA ALA A 168 4.21 -20.17 -12.64
C ALA A 168 5.58 -20.06 -11.93
N GLY A 169 5.69 -19.32 -10.83
CA GLY A 169 6.95 -19.13 -10.07
C GLY A 169 7.99 -18.26 -10.79
N LYS A 170 7.60 -17.49 -11.81
CA LYS A 170 8.52 -16.63 -12.60
C LYS A 170 8.64 -15.21 -12.08
N GLY A 171 7.93 -14.89 -10.99
CA GLY A 171 7.83 -13.52 -10.47
C GLY A 171 6.90 -12.63 -11.31
N PRO A 172 6.63 -11.37 -10.85
CA PRO A 172 5.63 -10.50 -11.48
C PRO A 172 6.04 -9.94 -12.87
N GLY A 173 7.26 -10.18 -13.31
CA GLY A 173 7.77 -9.62 -14.57
C GLY A 173 8.33 -8.19 -14.40
N PRO A 174 8.78 -7.56 -15.48
CA PRO A 174 9.30 -6.19 -15.48
C PRO A 174 8.20 -5.16 -15.21
#